data_46cc75eefac269a137eddfb73b4ca601
#
_entry.id   46cc75eefac269a137eddfb73b4ca601
#
_cell.length_a   1.000
_cell.length_b   1.000
_cell.length_c   1.000
_cell.angle_alpha   90.00
_cell.angle_beta   90.00
_cell.angle_gamma   90.00
#
_symmetry.space_group_name_H-M   'P 1'
#
loop_
_entity.id
_entity.type
_entity.pdbx_description
1 polymer ?
#
loop_
_entity_poly.entity_id
_entity_poly.type
_entity_poly.pdbx_seq_one_letter_code
_entity_poly.pdbx_strand_id
1 'polypeptide(L)'
;MPKTLNKGQQAAADGFFDFLFSGDKEMIISGPGGVGKSFLMGYLIDEIMPRYEKMCSLLNQPVKYRDVHMTATTNKAAEVLAQATGRPCGTVHSFLGLKVTDDFSTGVSKLSKTNNWKVHQRIILFVDESSMVDTTLLKYIREAMLECKVVFVGDHCQLAPVKETKPPVFTQGLPMYVLTEPMRNNGQPALMAICQQLRDTVETGTFNPVQVVPGVIDLL
;
A
#
# COMPACT_ATOMS: atom_id res chain seq x y z
N MET A 1 -10.21 -23.60 -4.27
CA MET A 1 -11.49 -22.92 -4.05
C MET A 1 -11.42 -21.55 -4.71
N PRO A 2 -12.47 -21.07 -5.38
CA PRO A 2 -12.44 -19.72 -5.93
C PRO A 2 -12.23 -18.70 -4.81
N LYS A 3 -11.29 -17.77 -5.00
CA LYS A 3 -11.01 -16.68 -4.07
C LYS A 3 -12.17 -15.69 -4.15
N THR A 4 -13.04 -15.66 -3.14
CA THR A 4 -14.18 -14.74 -3.11
C THR A 4 -13.76 -13.42 -2.49
N LEU A 5 -13.98 -12.32 -3.20
CA LEU A 5 -13.74 -10.96 -2.72
C LEU A 5 -14.98 -10.42 -2.00
N ASN A 6 -14.77 -9.59 -0.99
CA ASN A 6 -15.83 -8.74 -0.43
C ASN A 6 -16.07 -7.51 -1.34
N LYS A 7 -17.11 -6.73 -1.02
CA LYS A 7 -17.50 -5.58 -1.87
C LYS A 7 -16.38 -4.56 -2.05
N GLY A 8 -15.66 -4.22 -0.98
CA GLY A 8 -14.55 -3.26 -1.04
C GLY A 8 -13.38 -3.79 -1.86
N GLN A 9 -13.05 -5.07 -1.68
CA GLN A 9 -12.00 -5.74 -2.46
C GLN A 9 -12.38 -5.87 -3.93
N GLN A 10 -13.65 -6.16 -4.24
CA GLN A 10 -14.12 -6.21 -5.61
C GLN A 10 -14.02 -4.85 -6.30
N ALA A 11 -14.45 -3.79 -5.64
CA ALA A 11 -14.33 -2.42 -6.16
C ALA A 11 -12.86 -2.04 -6.43
N ALA A 12 -11.96 -2.40 -5.53
CA ALA A 12 -10.53 -2.16 -5.72
C ALA A 12 -9.93 -3.01 -6.87
N ALA A 13 -10.41 -4.24 -7.06
CA ALA A 13 -9.97 -5.09 -8.16
C ALA A 13 -10.47 -4.59 -9.53
N ASP A 14 -11.71 -4.15 -9.60
CA ASP A 14 -12.27 -3.55 -10.82
C ASP A 14 -11.57 -2.21 -11.12
N GLY A 15 -11.35 -1.38 -10.10
CA GLY A 15 -10.59 -0.15 -10.25
C GLY A 15 -9.13 -0.36 -10.67
N PHE A 16 -8.48 -1.40 -10.19
CA PHE A 16 -7.13 -1.76 -10.64
C PHE A 16 -7.14 -2.19 -12.11
N PHE A 17 -8.15 -2.97 -12.55
CA PHE A 17 -8.29 -3.33 -13.95
C PHE A 17 -8.42 -2.10 -14.85
N ASP A 18 -9.30 -1.15 -14.49
CA ASP A 18 -9.48 0.10 -15.22
C ASP A 18 -8.21 0.96 -15.20
N PHE A 19 -7.52 1.00 -14.05
CA PHE A 19 -6.25 1.70 -13.89
C PHE A 19 -5.18 1.23 -14.87
N LEU A 20 -5.13 -0.07 -15.21
CA LEU A 20 -4.17 -0.60 -16.18
C LEU A 20 -4.36 -0.01 -17.59
N PHE A 21 -5.57 0.41 -17.95
CA PHE A 21 -5.90 1.05 -19.22
C PHE A 21 -5.95 2.58 -19.17
N SER A 22 -6.02 3.17 -17.97
CA SER A 22 -6.11 4.62 -17.79
C SER A 22 -4.78 5.33 -18.08
N GLY A 23 -4.83 6.66 -18.11
CA GLY A 23 -3.65 7.53 -18.12
C GLY A 23 -2.99 7.71 -16.75
N ASP A 24 -3.66 7.30 -15.68
CA ASP A 24 -3.17 7.46 -14.31
C ASP A 24 -1.92 6.60 -14.09
N LYS A 25 -0.95 7.14 -13.36
CA LYS A 25 0.30 6.45 -13.07
C LYS A 25 0.31 5.84 -11.67
N GLU A 26 -0.53 6.33 -10.77
CA GLU A 26 -0.55 6.00 -9.36
C GLU A 26 -1.99 5.76 -8.89
N MET A 27 -2.18 4.80 -8.01
CA MET A 27 -3.45 4.56 -7.28
C MET A 27 -3.18 4.10 -5.86
N ILE A 28 -4.19 4.15 -5.02
CA ILE A 28 -4.11 3.80 -3.60
C ILE A 28 -5.13 2.71 -3.27
N ILE A 29 -4.68 1.70 -2.51
CA ILE A 29 -5.53 0.75 -1.79
C ILE A 29 -5.30 0.97 -0.31
N SER A 30 -6.30 1.49 0.38
CA SER A 30 -6.20 1.85 1.79
C SER A 30 -7.10 0.99 2.67
N GLY A 31 -6.70 0.78 3.91
CA GLY A 31 -7.54 0.11 4.91
C GLY A 31 -6.76 -0.34 6.15
N PRO A 32 -7.45 -0.59 7.26
CA PRO A 32 -6.83 -1.03 8.50
C PRO A 32 -6.11 -2.38 8.39
N GLY A 33 -5.41 -2.75 9.45
CA GLY A 33 -4.88 -4.09 9.59
C GLY A 33 -5.99 -5.15 9.54
N GLY A 34 -5.77 -6.28 8.87
CA GLY A 34 -6.70 -7.40 8.85
C GLY A 34 -7.86 -7.34 7.85
N VAL A 35 -7.94 -6.31 7.00
CA VAL A 35 -8.95 -6.22 5.91
C VAL A 35 -8.56 -6.97 4.64
N GLY A 36 -7.43 -7.68 4.64
CA GLY A 36 -7.01 -8.52 3.51
C GLY A 36 -6.29 -7.76 2.40
N LYS A 37 -5.55 -6.69 2.69
CA LYS A 37 -4.75 -5.96 1.68
C LYS A 37 -3.75 -6.88 0.95
N SER A 38 -2.96 -7.68 1.69
CA SER A 38 -1.99 -8.61 1.10
C SER A 38 -2.66 -9.72 0.26
N PHE A 39 -3.82 -10.21 0.72
CA PHE A 39 -4.65 -11.16 -0.05
C PHE A 39 -5.10 -10.51 -1.38
N LEU A 40 -5.60 -9.27 -1.32
CA LEU A 40 -6.03 -8.55 -2.52
C LEU A 40 -4.86 -8.34 -3.49
N MET A 41 -3.68 -7.93 -3.01
CA MET A 41 -2.50 -7.80 -3.88
C MET A 41 -2.18 -9.11 -4.62
N GLY A 42 -2.20 -10.25 -3.90
CA GLY A 42 -2.05 -11.56 -4.54
C GLY A 42 -3.13 -11.85 -5.58
N TYR A 43 -4.39 -11.52 -5.27
CA TYR A 43 -5.51 -11.67 -6.21
C TYR A 43 -5.34 -10.81 -7.46
N LEU A 44 -4.93 -9.55 -7.33
CA LEU A 44 -4.71 -8.65 -8.46
C LEU A 44 -3.67 -9.23 -9.43
N ILE A 45 -2.61 -9.84 -8.89
CA ILE A 45 -1.55 -10.45 -9.70
C ILE A 45 -2.02 -11.77 -10.34
N ASP A 46 -2.72 -12.63 -9.57
CA ASP A 46 -3.10 -13.97 -10.02
C ASP A 46 -4.29 -13.96 -10.98
N GLU A 47 -5.26 -13.06 -10.78
CA GLU A 47 -6.54 -13.09 -11.49
C GLU A 47 -6.72 -11.88 -12.41
N ILE A 48 -6.33 -10.66 -11.96
CA ILE A 48 -6.59 -9.46 -12.77
C ILE A 48 -5.53 -9.27 -13.85
N MET A 49 -4.25 -9.56 -13.59
CA MET A 49 -3.22 -9.45 -14.62
C MET A 49 -3.46 -10.37 -15.82
N PRO A 50 -3.80 -11.66 -15.66
CA PRO A 50 -4.17 -12.51 -16.80
C PRO A 50 -5.41 -12.00 -17.57
N ARG A 51 -6.39 -11.43 -16.85
CA ARG A 51 -7.56 -10.80 -17.45
C ARG A 51 -7.18 -9.57 -18.29
N TYR A 52 -6.25 -8.76 -17.80
CA TYR A 52 -5.69 -7.62 -18.53
C TYR A 52 -4.99 -8.06 -19.81
N GLU A 53 -4.12 -9.06 -19.75
CA GLU A 53 -3.42 -9.61 -20.93
C GLU A 53 -4.41 -10.15 -21.98
N LYS A 54 -5.42 -10.89 -21.52
CA LYS A 54 -6.48 -11.39 -22.41
C LYS A 54 -7.26 -10.25 -23.06
N MET A 55 -7.59 -9.19 -22.31
CA MET A 55 -8.29 -8.02 -22.86
C MET A 55 -7.42 -7.28 -23.89
N CYS A 56 -6.12 -7.09 -23.63
CA CYS A 56 -5.19 -6.52 -24.60
C CYS A 56 -5.18 -7.34 -25.92
N SER A 57 -5.15 -8.67 -25.80
CA SER A 57 -5.23 -9.55 -26.96
C SER A 57 -6.53 -9.39 -27.75
N LEU A 58 -7.67 -9.32 -27.07
CA LEU A 58 -8.99 -9.12 -27.70
C LEU A 58 -9.10 -7.76 -28.41
N LEU A 59 -8.46 -6.73 -27.84
CA LEU A 59 -8.43 -5.37 -28.38
C LEU A 59 -7.33 -5.19 -29.45
N ASN A 60 -6.57 -6.24 -29.75
CA ASN A 60 -5.40 -6.20 -30.63
C ASN A 60 -4.39 -5.13 -30.23
N GLN A 61 -4.20 -4.94 -28.92
CA GLN A 61 -3.25 -3.99 -28.33
C GLN A 61 -2.07 -4.72 -27.67
N PRO A 62 -0.86 -4.15 -27.68
CA PRO A 62 0.26 -4.74 -26.98
C PRO A 62 0.04 -4.70 -25.46
N VAL A 63 0.41 -5.78 -24.78
CA VAL A 63 0.46 -5.81 -23.32
C VAL A 63 1.56 -4.88 -22.85
N LYS A 64 1.21 -3.75 -22.23
CA LYS A 64 2.16 -2.72 -21.80
C LYS A 64 2.87 -3.08 -20.49
N TYR A 65 2.13 -3.69 -19.56
CA TYR A 65 2.62 -4.02 -18.21
C TYR A 65 2.56 -5.53 -18.02
N ARG A 66 3.72 -6.19 -17.88
CA ARG A 66 3.83 -7.65 -17.64
C ARG A 66 4.49 -7.94 -16.31
N ASP A 67 5.52 -7.18 -15.98
CA ASP A 67 6.32 -7.43 -14.80
C ASP A 67 5.69 -6.71 -13.60
N VAL A 68 5.44 -7.47 -12.55
CA VAL A 68 4.87 -6.97 -11.30
C VAL A 68 5.87 -7.19 -10.18
N HIS A 69 6.18 -6.13 -9.47
CA HIS A 69 7.08 -6.15 -8.33
C HIS A 69 6.34 -5.74 -7.06
N MET A 70 6.58 -6.50 -5.99
CA MET A 70 6.03 -6.21 -4.67
C MET A 70 7.14 -5.71 -3.77
N THR A 71 6.90 -4.57 -3.14
CA THR A 71 7.85 -3.96 -2.20
C THR A 71 7.11 -3.49 -0.94
N ALA A 72 7.87 -3.27 0.12
CA ALA A 72 7.37 -2.62 1.32
C ALA A 72 8.38 -1.56 1.79
N THR A 73 7.97 -0.70 2.71
CA THR A 73 8.85 0.37 3.22
C THR A 73 9.89 -0.12 4.20
N THR A 74 9.67 -1.28 4.86
CA THR A 74 10.59 -1.89 5.83
C THR A 74 10.89 -3.35 5.50
N ASN A 75 12.02 -3.85 5.98
CA ASN A 75 12.41 -5.27 5.82
C ASN A 75 11.37 -6.21 6.46
N LYS A 76 10.86 -5.85 7.64
CA LYS A 76 9.86 -6.68 8.33
C LYS A 76 8.54 -6.74 7.57
N ALA A 77 8.06 -5.62 7.04
CA ALA A 77 6.87 -5.61 6.21
C ALA A 77 7.07 -6.40 4.91
N ALA A 78 8.24 -6.29 4.27
CA ALA A 78 8.59 -7.07 3.08
C ALA A 78 8.59 -8.59 3.36
N GLU A 79 9.15 -9.02 4.49
CA GLU A 79 9.13 -10.42 4.92
C GLU A 79 7.69 -10.93 5.13
N VAL A 80 6.86 -10.18 5.86
CA VAL A 80 5.46 -10.53 6.12
C VAL A 80 4.67 -10.61 4.81
N LEU A 81 4.89 -9.64 3.90
CA LEU A 81 4.24 -9.63 2.59
C LEU A 81 4.66 -10.82 1.73
N ALA A 82 5.95 -11.16 1.73
CA ALA A 82 6.46 -12.33 1.01
C ALA A 82 5.83 -13.62 1.53
N GLN A 83 5.74 -13.80 2.85
CA GLN A 83 5.09 -14.96 3.46
C GLN A 83 3.58 -15.01 3.12
N ALA A 84 2.89 -13.88 3.19
CA ALA A 84 1.45 -13.81 2.94
C ALA A 84 1.06 -14.09 1.48
N THR A 85 1.94 -13.74 0.54
CA THR A 85 1.67 -13.84 -0.90
C THR A 85 2.38 -15.01 -1.58
N GLY A 86 3.37 -15.61 -0.92
CA GLY A 86 4.24 -16.63 -1.51
C GLY A 86 5.14 -16.08 -2.63
N ARG A 87 5.38 -14.76 -2.67
CA ARG A 87 6.11 -14.07 -3.73
C ARG A 87 7.34 -13.35 -3.20
N PRO A 88 8.41 -13.21 -4.01
CA PRO A 88 9.55 -12.38 -3.63
C PRO A 88 9.11 -10.95 -3.34
N CYS A 89 9.52 -10.43 -2.20
CA CYS A 89 9.28 -9.06 -1.79
C CYS A 89 10.53 -8.49 -1.14
N GLY A 90 10.91 -7.29 -1.50
CA GLY A 90 12.01 -6.56 -0.91
C GLY A 90 11.59 -5.17 -0.44
N THR A 91 12.54 -4.40 0.09
CA THR A 91 12.22 -3.00 0.40
C THR A 91 12.21 -2.14 -0.86
N VAL A 92 11.34 -1.14 -0.89
CA VAL A 92 11.32 -0.13 -1.97
C VAL A 92 12.69 0.55 -2.12
N HIS A 93 13.42 0.78 -1.03
CA HIS A 93 14.77 1.33 -1.05
C HIS A 93 15.74 0.44 -1.83
N SER A 94 15.76 -0.86 -1.53
CA SER A 94 16.61 -1.84 -2.22
C SER A 94 16.21 -1.97 -3.69
N PHE A 95 14.91 -2.01 -3.98
CA PHE A 95 14.39 -2.12 -5.35
C PHE A 95 14.83 -0.94 -6.23
N LEU A 96 14.82 0.27 -5.69
CA LEU A 96 15.23 1.48 -6.39
C LEU A 96 16.74 1.72 -6.37
N GLY A 97 17.52 0.97 -5.59
CA GLY A 97 18.95 1.21 -5.39
C GLY A 97 19.21 2.47 -4.56
N LEU A 98 18.40 2.71 -3.53
CA LEU A 98 18.57 3.81 -2.59
C LEU A 98 19.32 3.37 -1.34
N LYS A 99 20.01 4.31 -0.70
CA LYS A 99 20.69 4.12 0.58
C LYS A 99 20.33 5.26 1.53
N VAL A 100 20.01 4.89 2.76
CA VAL A 100 19.92 5.84 3.88
C VAL A 100 21.32 6.00 4.46
N THR A 101 21.76 7.23 4.62
CA THR A 101 23.03 7.58 5.24
C THR A 101 22.75 8.51 6.41
N ASP A 102 23.16 8.10 7.60
CA ASP A 102 23.02 8.90 8.80
C ASP A 102 24.21 9.85 8.92
N ASP A 103 23.93 11.12 9.03
CA ASP A 103 24.93 12.12 9.38
C ASP A 103 24.97 12.26 10.90
N PHE A 104 25.93 11.58 11.51
CA PHE A 104 26.08 11.56 12.96
C PHE A 104 26.42 12.94 13.56
N SER A 105 26.88 13.89 12.74
CA SER A 105 27.19 15.24 13.20
C SER A 105 25.96 16.12 13.32
N THR A 106 24.96 15.90 12.47
CA THR A 106 23.71 16.66 12.43
C THR A 106 22.50 15.89 12.95
N GLY A 107 22.64 14.57 13.18
CA GLY A 107 21.55 13.68 13.52
C GLY A 107 20.48 13.53 12.42
N VAL A 108 20.80 13.91 11.18
CA VAL A 108 19.85 13.88 10.06
C VAL A 108 20.15 12.69 9.14
N SER A 109 19.16 11.84 8.94
CA SER A 109 19.23 10.78 7.93
C SER A 109 18.94 11.34 6.55
N LYS A 110 19.80 11.06 5.58
CA LYS A 110 19.68 11.48 4.18
C LYS A 110 19.50 10.28 3.27
N LEU A 111 18.46 10.32 2.46
CA LEU A 111 18.23 9.34 1.40
C LEU A 111 19.01 9.74 0.13
N SER A 112 19.76 8.81 -0.46
CA SER A 112 20.58 9.05 -1.64
C SER A 112 20.55 7.88 -2.61
N LYS A 113 20.76 8.17 -3.89
CA LYS A 113 20.93 7.18 -4.96
C LYS A 113 22.28 6.51 -4.82
N THR A 114 22.32 5.20 -5.04
CA THR A 114 23.58 4.43 -5.14
C THR A 114 23.95 4.17 -6.60
N ASN A 115 25.10 3.51 -6.82
CA ASN A 115 25.48 3.05 -8.17
C ASN A 115 24.51 2.01 -8.75
N ASN A 116 23.64 1.43 -7.90
CA ASN A 116 22.60 0.48 -8.31
C ASN A 116 21.25 1.15 -8.61
N TRP A 117 21.18 2.48 -8.58
CA TRP A 117 19.97 3.20 -8.97
C TRP A 117 19.52 2.82 -10.37
N LYS A 118 18.25 2.48 -10.52
CA LYS A 118 17.65 2.07 -11.79
C LYS A 118 16.37 2.83 -12.06
N VAL A 119 16.18 3.21 -13.31
CA VAL A 119 14.91 3.68 -13.83
C VAL A 119 14.22 2.48 -14.46
N HIS A 120 12.99 2.23 -14.05
CA HIS A 120 12.17 1.13 -14.53
C HIS A 120 11.16 1.62 -15.56
N GLN A 121 10.80 0.75 -16.49
CA GLN A 121 9.83 1.05 -17.53
C GLN A 121 8.82 -0.10 -17.66
N ARG A 122 7.56 0.26 -17.86
CA ARG A 122 6.47 -0.67 -18.20
C ARG A 122 6.26 -1.80 -17.18
N ILE A 123 6.52 -1.52 -15.93
CA ILE A 123 6.27 -2.42 -14.82
C ILE A 123 5.13 -1.91 -13.94
N ILE A 124 4.62 -2.78 -13.09
CA ILE A 124 3.73 -2.44 -11.98
C ILE A 124 4.50 -2.61 -10.69
N LEU A 125 4.53 -1.57 -9.86
CA LEU A 125 5.16 -1.58 -8.55
C LEU A 125 4.09 -1.47 -7.47
N PHE A 126 3.99 -2.47 -6.59
CA PHE A 126 3.25 -2.37 -5.34
C PHE A 126 4.17 -1.90 -4.23
N VAL A 127 3.74 -0.90 -3.48
CA VAL A 127 4.44 -0.35 -2.31
C VAL A 127 3.55 -0.51 -1.09
N ASP A 128 3.82 -1.55 -0.28
CA ASP A 128 3.09 -1.80 0.97
C ASP A 128 3.61 -0.92 2.12
N GLU A 129 2.81 -0.74 3.14
CA GLU A 129 3.01 0.19 4.26
C GLU A 129 3.29 1.63 3.78
N SER A 130 2.54 2.07 2.78
CA SER A 130 2.76 3.36 2.10
C SER A 130 2.52 4.60 2.98
N SER A 131 1.93 4.44 4.17
CA SER A 131 1.87 5.50 5.20
C SER A 131 3.27 5.95 5.66
N MET A 132 4.30 5.11 5.50
CA MET A 132 5.68 5.41 5.85
C MET A 132 6.48 6.06 4.71
N VAL A 133 5.87 6.29 3.55
CA VAL A 133 6.52 6.95 2.41
C VAL A 133 6.52 8.46 2.64
N ASP A 134 7.70 9.03 2.89
CA ASP A 134 7.89 10.47 3.00
C ASP A 134 7.96 11.16 1.64
N THR A 135 7.97 12.48 1.65
CA THR A 135 8.04 13.31 0.43
C THR A 135 9.30 12.99 -0.41
N THR A 136 10.42 12.70 0.23
CA THR A 136 11.69 12.40 -0.45
C THR A 136 11.64 11.06 -1.17
N LEU A 137 11.16 10.03 -0.47
CA LEU A 137 11.00 8.69 -1.05
C LEU A 137 9.97 8.69 -2.17
N LEU A 138 8.83 9.39 -2.00
CA LEU A 138 7.81 9.55 -3.04
C LEU A 138 8.39 10.19 -4.31
N LYS A 139 9.22 11.22 -4.16
CA LYS A 139 9.94 11.84 -5.28
C LYS A 139 10.83 10.82 -6.00
N TYR A 140 11.63 10.03 -5.27
CA TYR A 140 12.48 9.01 -5.88
C TYR A 140 11.70 7.89 -6.57
N ILE A 141 10.57 7.46 -5.99
CA ILE A 141 9.67 6.49 -6.65
C ILE A 141 9.23 7.05 -8.00
N ARG A 142 8.76 8.31 -8.06
CA ARG A 142 8.29 8.95 -9.29
C ARG A 142 9.40 9.14 -10.33
N GLU A 143 10.60 9.45 -9.89
CA GLU A 143 11.77 9.56 -10.78
C GLU A 143 12.20 8.21 -11.38
N ALA A 144 12.03 7.12 -10.61
CA ALA A 144 12.43 5.79 -11.03
C ALA A 144 11.37 5.08 -11.90
N MET A 145 10.10 5.48 -11.81
CA MET A 145 8.97 4.80 -12.45
C MET A 145 8.56 5.49 -13.76
N LEU A 146 9.33 5.28 -14.83
CA LEU A 146 9.03 5.87 -16.13
C LEU A 146 8.04 4.98 -16.91
N GLU A 147 6.89 5.54 -17.29
CA GLU A 147 5.80 4.79 -17.94
C GLU A 147 5.34 3.53 -17.17
N CYS A 148 5.45 3.56 -15.87
CA CYS A 148 5.04 2.48 -14.96
C CYS A 148 3.69 2.77 -14.31
N LYS A 149 3.16 1.76 -13.63
CA LYS A 149 2.03 1.88 -12.70
C LYS A 149 2.53 1.67 -11.28
N VAL A 150 2.12 2.52 -10.34
CA VAL A 150 2.45 2.37 -8.92
C VAL A 150 1.16 2.21 -8.13
N VAL A 151 1.09 1.18 -7.33
CA VAL A 151 -0.04 0.91 -6.42
C VAL A 151 0.47 1.05 -5.00
N PHE A 152 0.08 2.14 -4.35
CA PHE A 152 0.37 2.35 -2.94
C PHE A 152 -0.65 1.60 -2.09
N VAL A 153 -0.17 0.78 -1.18
CA VAL A 153 -1.00 -0.01 -0.28
C VAL A 153 -0.66 0.37 1.16
N GLY A 154 -1.67 0.66 1.98
CA GLY A 154 -1.40 1.10 3.34
C GLY A 154 -2.65 1.44 4.11
N ASP A 155 -2.51 2.31 5.08
CA ASP A 155 -3.60 2.81 5.91
C ASP A 155 -3.48 4.33 6.09
N HIS A 156 -4.41 5.07 5.52
CA HIS A 156 -4.42 6.54 5.57
C HIS A 156 -4.64 7.11 6.98
N CYS A 157 -5.11 6.28 7.92
CA CYS A 157 -5.29 6.65 9.34
C CYS A 157 -4.07 6.29 10.21
N GLN A 158 -3.02 5.68 9.65
CA GLN A 158 -1.78 5.45 10.38
C GLN A 158 -0.94 6.72 10.49
N LEU A 159 0.03 6.67 11.42
CA LEU A 159 0.95 7.77 11.64
C LEU A 159 1.73 8.12 10.36
N ALA A 160 1.90 9.43 10.15
CA ALA A 160 2.74 9.94 9.09
C ALA A 160 4.24 9.67 9.38
N PRO A 161 5.10 9.73 8.36
CA PRO A 161 6.54 9.72 8.54
C PRO A 161 7.00 10.85 9.45
N VAL A 162 8.16 10.67 10.09
CA VAL A 162 8.77 11.70 10.93
C VAL A 162 8.92 13.00 10.13
N LYS A 163 8.47 14.13 10.69
CA LYS A 163 8.42 15.48 10.09
C LYS A 163 7.28 15.75 9.10
N GLU A 164 6.40 14.80 8.88
CA GLU A 164 5.21 14.99 8.05
C GLU A 164 3.96 15.06 8.94
N THR A 165 3.01 15.92 8.62
CA THR A 165 1.74 16.02 9.37
C THR A 165 0.72 14.99 8.91
N LYS A 166 0.81 14.60 7.63
CA LYS A 166 0.01 13.53 7.01
C LYS A 166 0.90 12.75 6.04
N PRO A 167 0.65 11.44 5.86
CA PRO A 167 1.43 10.68 4.89
C PRO A 167 1.25 11.26 3.47
N PRO A 168 2.33 11.66 2.80
CA PRO A 168 2.25 12.41 1.53
C PRO A 168 1.47 11.69 0.42
N VAL A 169 1.56 10.37 0.37
CA VAL A 169 0.84 9.54 -0.63
C VAL A 169 -0.66 9.80 -0.60
N PHE A 170 -1.25 9.93 0.60
CA PHE A 170 -2.70 10.07 0.78
C PHE A 170 -3.21 11.52 0.60
N THR A 171 -2.32 12.48 0.37
CA THR A 171 -2.67 13.89 0.18
C THR A 171 -2.61 14.35 -1.29
N GLN A 172 -2.28 13.43 -2.22
CA GLN A 172 -2.06 13.77 -3.64
C GLN A 172 -3.31 13.77 -4.50
N GLY A 173 -4.49 13.45 -3.96
CA GLY A 173 -5.72 13.34 -4.76
C GLY A 173 -5.74 12.17 -5.74
N LEU A 174 -4.97 11.12 -5.47
CA LEU A 174 -4.91 9.91 -6.30
C LEU A 174 -6.20 9.08 -6.18
N PRO A 175 -6.58 8.31 -7.22
CA PRO A 175 -7.66 7.34 -7.11
C PRO A 175 -7.41 6.40 -5.92
N MET A 176 -8.37 6.34 -4.99
CA MET A 176 -8.23 5.59 -3.75
C MET A 176 -9.41 4.67 -3.50
N TYR A 177 -9.11 3.41 -3.20
CA TYR A 177 -10.09 2.38 -2.83
C TYR A 177 -9.88 1.99 -1.37
N VAL A 178 -10.93 2.15 -0.55
CA VAL A 178 -10.86 1.92 0.90
C VAL A 178 -11.49 0.58 1.24
N LEU A 179 -10.71 -0.28 1.90
CA LEU A 179 -11.15 -1.57 2.42
C LEU A 179 -11.54 -1.41 3.89
N THR A 180 -12.79 -1.69 4.21
CA THR A 180 -13.31 -1.52 5.57
C THR A 180 -13.72 -2.82 6.23
N GLU A 181 -14.01 -3.88 5.46
CA GLU A 181 -14.53 -5.14 5.99
C GLU A 181 -13.39 -6.00 6.58
N PRO A 182 -13.41 -6.32 7.89
CA PRO A 182 -12.43 -7.20 8.51
C PRO A 182 -12.50 -8.62 7.92
N MET A 183 -11.37 -9.14 7.45
CA MET A 183 -11.25 -10.52 6.96
C MET A 183 -10.78 -11.49 8.06
N ARG A 184 -10.19 -10.97 9.12
CA ARG A 184 -9.81 -11.74 10.31
C ARG A 184 -10.91 -11.60 11.35
N ASN A 185 -11.51 -12.72 11.70
CA ASN A 185 -12.46 -12.78 12.82
C ASN A 185 -11.62 -12.77 14.11
N ASN A 186 -11.26 -11.58 14.59
CA ASN A 186 -10.32 -11.43 15.71
C ASN A 186 -10.92 -11.78 17.08
N GLY A 187 -12.13 -12.35 17.16
CA GLY A 187 -12.69 -12.83 18.42
C GLY A 187 -12.92 -11.78 19.52
N GLN A 188 -12.62 -10.49 19.25
CA GLN A 188 -12.73 -9.39 20.20
C GLN A 188 -13.53 -8.20 19.61
N PRO A 189 -14.87 -8.31 19.54
CA PRO A 189 -15.71 -7.25 18.96
C PRO A 189 -15.53 -5.88 19.64
N ALA A 190 -15.32 -5.88 20.96
CA ALA A 190 -15.13 -4.65 21.73
C ALA A 190 -13.82 -3.91 21.34
N LEU A 191 -12.72 -4.64 21.11
CA LEU A 191 -11.47 -4.05 20.64
C LEU A 191 -11.63 -3.46 19.23
N MET A 192 -12.36 -4.14 18.35
CA MET A 192 -12.65 -3.67 17.00
C MET A 192 -13.46 -2.37 17.01
N ALA A 193 -14.46 -2.27 17.92
CA ALA A 193 -15.25 -1.05 18.07
C ALA A 193 -14.39 0.14 18.51
N ILE A 194 -13.45 -0.08 19.43
CA ILE A 194 -12.51 0.96 19.88
C ILE A 194 -11.55 1.37 18.75
N CYS A 195 -11.00 0.41 18.03
CA CYS A 195 -10.16 0.70 16.87
C CYS A 195 -10.90 1.55 15.83
N GLN A 196 -12.18 1.25 15.57
CA GLN A 196 -13.01 2.04 14.66
C GLN A 196 -13.26 3.44 15.22
N GLN A 197 -13.59 3.59 16.48
CA GLN A 197 -13.77 4.91 17.12
C GLN A 197 -12.51 5.78 17.04
N LEU A 198 -11.32 5.20 17.24
CA LEU A 198 -10.06 5.91 17.08
C LEU A 198 -9.81 6.33 15.63
N ARG A 199 -10.17 5.49 14.65
CA ARG A 199 -10.11 5.86 13.24
C ARG A 199 -11.04 7.02 12.92
N ASP A 200 -12.29 6.96 13.37
CA ASP A 200 -13.27 8.03 13.17
C ASP A 200 -12.75 9.36 13.75
N THR A 201 -12.04 9.29 14.89
CA THR A 201 -11.36 10.47 15.48
C THR A 201 -10.29 11.04 14.54
N VAL A 202 -9.48 10.20 13.91
CA VAL A 202 -8.45 10.64 12.95
C VAL A 202 -9.07 11.24 11.69
N GLU A 203 -10.14 10.63 11.19
CA GLU A 203 -10.82 11.06 9.96
C GLU A 203 -11.60 12.37 10.15
N THR A 204 -12.31 12.50 11.27
CA THR A 204 -13.19 13.64 11.54
C THR A 204 -12.52 14.79 12.29
N GLY A 205 -11.39 14.52 12.94
CA GLY A 205 -10.73 15.47 13.87
C GLY A 205 -11.50 15.67 15.18
N THR A 206 -12.57 14.90 15.44
CA THR A 206 -13.39 14.99 16.64
C THR A 206 -13.03 13.89 17.60
N PHE A 207 -12.46 14.26 18.77
CA PHE A 207 -12.12 13.28 19.79
C PHE A 207 -13.37 12.78 20.51
N ASN A 208 -13.59 11.47 20.42
CA ASN A 208 -14.59 10.78 21.21
C ASN A 208 -13.87 9.98 22.32
N PRO A 209 -14.22 10.16 23.61
CA PRO A 209 -13.58 9.42 24.69
C PRO A 209 -13.79 7.92 24.51
N VAL A 210 -12.73 7.14 24.66
CA VAL A 210 -12.78 5.69 24.57
C VAL A 210 -13.60 5.15 25.76
N GLN A 211 -14.63 4.37 25.47
CA GLN A 211 -15.42 3.71 26.51
C GLN A 211 -14.60 2.54 27.08
N VAL A 212 -14.47 2.53 28.41
CA VAL A 212 -13.86 1.40 29.12
C VAL A 212 -14.77 0.19 29.04
N VAL A 213 -14.27 -0.90 28.51
CA VAL A 213 -14.99 -2.18 28.47
C VAL A 213 -14.25 -3.14 29.41
N PRO A 214 -14.83 -3.50 30.57
CA PRO A 214 -14.20 -4.39 31.54
C PRO A 214 -13.73 -5.70 30.90
N GLY A 215 -12.48 -6.10 31.20
CA GLY A 215 -11.85 -7.30 30.64
C GLY A 215 -11.34 -7.19 29.19
N VAL A 216 -11.46 -5.99 28.58
CA VAL A 216 -10.88 -5.69 27.25
C VAL A 216 -9.94 -4.50 27.33
N ILE A 217 -10.31 -3.50 28.12
CA ILE A 217 -9.45 -2.34 28.45
C ILE A 217 -9.60 -2.08 29.95
N ASP A 218 -8.53 -2.25 30.68
CA ASP A 218 -8.39 -1.82 32.05
C ASP A 218 -7.59 -0.53 32.06
N LEU A 219 -8.18 0.55 32.59
CA LEU A 219 -7.40 1.74 32.93
C LEU A 219 -6.62 1.44 34.21
N LEU A 220 -5.30 1.38 34.10
CA LEU A 220 -4.40 1.35 35.25
C LEU A 220 -4.32 2.73 35.90
#